data_8e87dd04a5370b8acd8448d6b25155b3
#
_entry.id   8e87dd04a5370b8acd8448d6b25155b3
#
_cell.length_a   1.000
_cell.length_b   1.000
_cell.length_c   1.000
_cell.angle_alpha   90.00
_cell.angle_beta   90.00
_cell.angle_gamma   90.00
#
_symmetry.space_group_name_H-M   'P 1'
#
loop_
_entity.id
_entity.type
_entity.pdbx_description
1 polymer ?
#
loop_
_entity_poly.entity_id
_entity_poly.type
_entity_poly.pdbx_seq_one_letter_code
_entity_poly.pdbx_strand_id
1 'polypeptide(L)'
;MSRLTGLQWTGWVAVVFATLVGGTTQATEPVHIFPETGLLRIGDQLISLYGVRLPAPDQMCEESDVLWHCGTIAWQTLHQHLSDRELECVYQPQLSSSEGTTMTAECWLGEQNLNSWLVGSGWALTVGYTESAYYTDERLAQKKNLGLWRGGFVPPDGWRPARLGEDGTCSACAARHQSIIRTREKNRNLDEAAPP
;
A
#
# COMPACT_ATOMS: atom_id res chain seq x y z
N MET A 1 78.38 -52.99 16.27
CA MET A 1 78.06 -51.76 17.01
C MET A 1 77.23 -50.91 16.11
N SER A 2 75.87 -51.02 16.21
CA SER A 2 74.94 -50.31 15.32
C SER A 2 73.86 -49.75 16.17
N ARG A 3 73.74 -48.45 16.17
CA ARG A 3 72.62 -47.75 16.83
C ARG A 3 71.53 -47.46 15.82
N LEU A 4 70.35 -48.01 16.07
CA LEU A 4 69.10 -47.69 15.38
C LEU A 4 68.49 -46.42 16.00
N THR A 5 68.30 -45.38 15.21
CA THR A 5 67.60 -44.18 15.60
C THR A 5 66.19 -44.29 15.08
N GLY A 6 65.19 -44.32 15.99
CA GLY A 6 63.78 -44.39 15.68
C GLY A 6 63.22 -43.04 15.20
N LEU A 7 62.54 -43.10 14.12
CA LEU A 7 61.81 -41.98 13.56
C LEU A 7 60.40 -41.95 14.16
N GLN A 8 60.11 -40.96 15.01
CA GLN A 8 58.76 -40.74 15.54
C GLN A 8 57.96 -39.94 14.56
N TRP A 9 56.87 -40.54 14.04
CA TRP A 9 55.82 -39.87 13.26
C TRP A 9 54.84 -39.27 14.24
N THR A 10 54.84 -37.97 14.40
CA THR A 10 53.76 -37.22 15.07
C THR A 10 52.68 -36.93 14.06
N GLY A 11 51.58 -37.75 14.11
CA GLY A 11 50.39 -37.51 13.31
C GLY A 11 49.63 -36.28 13.82
N TRP A 12 49.55 -35.27 12.98
CA TRP A 12 48.66 -34.15 13.20
C TRP A 12 47.22 -34.54 12.77
N VAL A 13 46.37 -34.76 13.74
CA VAL A 13 44.91 -34.92 13.49
C VAL A 13 44.35 -33.51 13.29
N ALA A 14 44.08 -33.15 12.03
CA ALA A 14 43.36 -31.94 11.72
C ALA A 14 41.86 -32.19 12.03
N VAL A 15 41.40 -31.64 13.15
CA VAL A 15 39.97 -31.60 13.48
C VAL A 15 39.32 -30.49 12.64
N VAL A 16 38.63 -30.89 11.56
CA VAL A 16 37.82 -29.97 10.76
C VAL A 16 36.54 -29.70 11.54
N PHE A 17 36.47 -28.54 12.18
CA PHE A 17 35.22 -28.03 12.69
C PHE A 17 34.35 -27.55 11.51
N ALA A 18 33.41 -28.39 11.10
CA ALA A 18 32.33 -27.96 10.19
C ALA A 18 31.39 -27.07 10.99
N THR A 19 31.53 -25.75 10.85
CA THR A 19 30.54 -24.78 11.34
C THR A 19 29.30 -24.90 10.47
N LEU A 20 28.29 -25.59 10.97
CA LEU A 20 26.92 -25.53 10.42
C LEU A 20 26.43 -24.09 10.65
N VAL A 21 26.52 -23.24 9.64
CA VAL A 21 25.80 -21.98 9.58
C VAL A 21 24.34 -22.35 9.38
N GLY A 22 23.63 -22.54 10.46
CA GLY A 22 22.18 -22.68 10.47
C GLY A 22 21.59 -21.35 10.01
N GLY A 23 21.26 -21.24 8.72
CA GLY A 23 20.42 -20.16 8.23
C GLY A 23 19.06 -20.29 8.91
N THR A 24 18.77 -19.39 9.86
CA THR A 24 17.42 -19.20 10.36
C THR A 24 16.61 -18.62 9.21
N THR A 25 15.82 -19.45 8.53
CA THR A 25 14.73 -18.98 7.67
C THR A 25 13.75 -18.27 8.60
N GLN A 26 13.83 -16.95 8.63
CA GLN A 26 12.80 -16.13 9.25
C GLN A 26 11.53 -16.34 8.44
N ALA A 27 10.55 -17.01 9.06
CA ALA A 27 9.24 -17.14 8.45
C ALA A 27 8.64 -15.72 8.37
N THR A 28 8.36 -15.27 7.17
CA THR A 28 7.67 -14.00 6.93
C THR A 28 6.29 -14.08 7.56
N GLU A 29 5.98 -13.23 8.52
CA GLU A 29 4.65 -13.17 9.13
C GLU A 29 3.62 -12.77 8.06
N PRO A 30 2.53 -13.56 7.91
CA PRO A 30 1.53 -13.26 6.90
C PRO A 30 0.78 -11.98 7.23
N VAL A 31 0.59 -11.11 6.22
CA VAL A 31 -0.22 -9.91 6.35
C VAL A 31 -1.69 -10.27 6.15
N HIS A 32 -2.52 -10.00 7.15
CA HIS A 32 -3.97 -10.14 7.06
C HIS A 32 -4.61 -8.78 6.79
N ILE A 33 -5.52 -8.72 5.82
CA ILE A 33 -6.22 -7.51 5.41
C ILE A 33 -7.65 -7.56 5.93
N PHE A 34 -8.11 -6.46 6.54
CA PHE A 34 -9.47 -6.27 7.02
C PHE A 34 -10.13 -5.08 6.29
N PRO A 35 -10.68 -5.28 5.09
CA PRO A 35 -11.24 -4.21 4.26
C PRO A 35 -12.34 -3.41 4.98
N GLU A 36 -13.17 -4.08 5.79
CA GLU A 36 -14.30 -3.47 6.50
C GLU A 36 -13.86 -2.42 7.53
N THR A 37 -12.68 -2.58 8.09
CA THR A 37 -12.10 -1.64 9.07
C THR A 37 -11.00 -0.76 8.49
N GLY A 38 -10.51 -1.08 7.30
CA GLY A 38 -9.38 -0.41 6.67
C GLY A 38 -8.03 -0.73 7.33
N LEU A 39 -7.95 -1.87 8.06
CA LEU A 39 -6.77 -2.25 8.83
C LEU A 39 -6.02 -3.41 8.18
N LEU A 40 -4.73 -3.45 8.48
CA LEU A 40 -3.84 -4.59 8.24
C LEU A 40 -3.44 -5.19 9.58
N ARG A 41 -3.18 -6.50 9.63
CA ARG A 41 -2.58 -7.17 10.78
C ARG A 41 -1.29 -7.86 10.36
N ILE A 42 -0.22 -7.56 11.10
CA ILE A 42 1.09 -8.19 10.96
C ILE A 42 1.42 -8.78 12.34
N GLY A 43 1.52 -10.10 12.43
CA GLY A 43 1.59 -10.77 13.72
C GLY A 43 0.40 -10.38 14.60
N ASP A 44 0.66 -9.86 15.80
CA ASP A 44 -0.36 -9.41 16.75
C ASP A 44 -0.73 -7.92 16.62
N GLN A 45 -0.09 -7.18 15.70
CA GLN A 45 -0.30 -5.74 15.57
C GLN A 45 -1.37 -5.40 14.52
N LEU A 46 -2.36 -4.58 14.91
CA LEU A 46 -3.31 -3.96 14.00
C LEU A 46 -2.78 -2.59 13.55
N ILE A 47 -2.73 -2.38 12.24
CA ILE A 47 -2.09 -1.23 11.61
C ILE A 47 -3.10 -0.54 10.70
N SER A 48 -3.20 0.78 10.86
CA SER A 48 -3.79 1.71 9.90
C SER A 48 -2.66 2.34 9.08
N LEU A 49 -2.80 2.39 7.77
CA LEU A 49 -1.79 3.03 6.91
C LEU A 49 -1.80 4.56 7.11
N TYR A 50 -0.64 5.12 7.42
CA TYR A 50 -0.49 6.56 7.69
C TYR A 50 -0.75 7.40 6.44
N GLY A 51 -1.55 8.47 6.60
CA GLY A 51 -1.74 9.48 5.57
C GLY A 51 -2.50 9.05 4.33
N VAL A 52 -3.03 7.82 4.28
CA VAL A 52 -3.76 7.29 3.13
C VAL A 52 -5.07 6.64 3.56
N ARG A 53 -6.04 6.63 2.64
CA ARG A 53 -7.34 6.01 2.84
C ARG A 53 -7.81 5.28 1.60
N LEU A 54 -8.03 3.98 1.73
CA LEU A 54 -8.63 3.16 0.71
C LEU A 54 -10.15 3.38 0.68
N PRO A 55 -10.81 3.09 -0.46
CA PRO A 55 -12.26 3.06 -0.53
C PRO A 55 -12.87 1.97 0.36
N ALA A 56 -14.12 2.16 0.80
CA ALA A 56 -14.85 1.09 1.47
C ALA A 56 -14.97 -0.13 0.53
N PRO A 57 -14.98 -1.38 1.05
CA PRO A 57 -14.97 -2.58 0.20
C PRO A 57 -16.20 -2.68 -0.70
N ASP A 58 -17.34 -2.13 -0.28
CA ASP A 58 -18.61 -2.06 -1.02
C ASP A 58 -18.73 -0.81 -1.90
N GLN A 59 -17.70 0.03 -1.95
CA GLN A 59 -17.76 1.27 -2.70
C GLN A 59 -17.89 1.05 -4.19
N MET A 60 -18.85 1.80 -4.78
CA MET A 60 -19.06 1.88 -6.21
C MET A 60 -18.45 3.14 -6.80
N CYS A 61 -17.89 3.03 -7.99
CA CYS A 61 -17.41 4.12 -8.81
C CYS A 61 -18.09 4.07 -10.18
N GLU A 62 -17.98 5.15 -10.95
CA GLU A 62 -18.56 5.26 -12.28
C GLU A 62 -17.49 5.56 -13.32
N GLU A 63 -17.50 4.85 -14.43
CA GLU A 63 -16.65 5.09 -15.57
C GLU A 63 -17.49 5.00 -16.85
N SER A 64 -17.60 6.11 -17.59
CA SER A 64 -18.40 6.18 -18.83
C SER A 64 -19.85 5.68 -18.65
N ASP A 65 -20.52 6.17 -17.61
CA ASP A 65 -21.89 5.82 -17.22
C ASP A 65 -22.09 4.35 -16.77
N VAL A 66 -20.98 3.63 -16.50
CA VAL A 66 -21.00 2.25 -16.00
C VAL A 66 -20.50 2.22 -14.57
N LEU A 67 -21.32 1.67 -13.66
CA LEU A 67 -20.91 1.45 -12.27
C LEU A 67 -20.02 0.20 -12.16
N TRP A 68 -18.99 0.30 -11.31
CA TRP A 68 -18.07 -0.79 -11.04
C TRP A 68 -17.64 -0.81 -9.55
N HIS A 69 -17.32 -1.98 -9.04
CA HIS A 69 -16.95 -2.23 -7.65
C HIS A 69 -15.51 -1.78 -7.36
N CYS A 70 -15.29 -0.48 -7.31
CA CYS A 70 -13.94 0.08 -7.13
C CYS A 70 -13.34 -0.24 -5.76
N GLY A 71 -14.16 -0.32 -4.72
CA GLY A 71 -13.71 -0.72 -3.39
C GLY A 71 -13.17 -2.14 -3.38
N THR A 72 -13.94 -3.09 -3.87
CA THR A 72 -13.51 -4.49 -3.98
C THR A 72 -12.21 -4.62 -4.77
N ILE A 73 -12.11 -3.92 -5.92
CA ILE A 73 -10.90 -4.00 -6.77
C ILE A 73 -9.69 -3.37 -6.07
N ALA A 74 -9.85 -2.26 -5.36
CA ALA A 74 -8.76 -1.64 -4.61
C ALA A 74 -8.18 -2.61 -3.55
N TRP A 75 -9.03 -3.26 -2.78
CA TRP A 75 -8.60 -4.22 -1.77
C TRP A 75 -8.02 -5.51 -2.36
N GLN A 76 -8.55 -6.01 -3.45
CA GLN A 76 -7.96 -7.14 -4.19
C GLN A 76 -6.58 -6.78 -4.73
N THR A 77 -6.41 -5.56 -5.27
CA THR A 77 -5.12 -5.08 -5.78
C THR A 77 -4.10 -4.97 -4.65
N LEU A 78 -4.48 -4.44 -3.50
CA LEU A 78 -3.62 -4.43 -2.32
C LEU A 78 -3.24 -5.85 -1.89
N HIS A 79 -4.21 -6.75 -1.79
CA HIS A 79 -3.96 -8.14 -1.43
C HIS A 79 -2.95 -8.82 -2.38
N GLN A 80 -3.15 -8.66 -3.69
CA GLN A 80 -2.24 -9.20 -4.70
C GLN A 80 -0.84 -8.57 -4.60
N HIS A 81 -0.77 -7.28 -4.29
CA HIS A 81 0.50 -6.57 -4.15
C HIS A 81 1.29 -7.01 -2.91
N LEU A 82 0.60 -7.42 -1.84
CA LEU A 82 1.21 -7.92 -0.61
C LEU A 82 1.55 -9.42 -0.66
N SER A 83 0.97 -10.18 -1.60
CA SER A 83 1.16 -11.64 -1.68
C SER A 83 2.63 -12.01 -1.78
N ASP A 84 3.06 -12.91 -0.90
CA ASP A 84 4.42 -13.48 -0.84
C ASP A 84 5.55 -12.45 -0.66
N ARG A 85 5.22 -11.24 -0.17
CA ARG A 85 6.19 -10.17 0.08
C ARG A 85 6.24 -9.84 1.57
N GLU A 86 7.43 -9.56 2.05
CA GLU A 86 7.65 -9.08 3.41
C GLU A 86 7.27 -7.60 3.52
N LEU A 87 6.43 -7.28 4.52
CA LEU A 87 5.99 -5.92 4.80
C LEU A 87 6.68 -5.41 6.06
N GLU A 88 7.50 -4.38 5.90
CA GLU A 88 8.14 -3.67 6.99
C GLU A 88 7.41 -2.36 7.27
N CYS A 89 7.11 -2.06 8.54
CA CYS A 89 6.37 -0.87 8.90
C CYS A 89 7.07 -0.04 9.98
N VAL A 90 7.08 1.27 9.80
CA VAL A 90 7.54 2.25 10.78
C VAL A 90 6.32 2.94 11.37
N TYR A 91 6.15 2.79 12.68
CA TYR A 91 5.01 3.32 13.40
C TYR A 91 5.14 4.83 13.60
N GLN A 92 4.03 5.54 13.36
CA GLN A 92 3.95 6.98 13.59
C GLN A 92 3.52 7.25 15.03
N PRO A 93 4.15 8.21 15.73
CA PRO A 93 3.74 8.58 17.07
C PRO A 93 2.33 9.16 17.03
N GLN A 94 1.42 8.59 17.81
CA GLN A 94 0.09 9.14 17.99
C GLN A 94 0.11 10.20 19.07
N LEU A 95 -0.33 11.42 18.74
CA LEU A 95 -0.44 12.55 19.69
C LEU A 95 -1.68 12.46 20.58
N SER A 96 -2.59 11.52 20.34
CA SER A 96 -3.79 11.30 21.16
C SER A 96 -3.89 9.82 21.54
N SER A 97 -3.80 9.57 22.84
CA SER A 97 -4.12 8.30 23.46
C SER A 97 -5.63 8.08 23.46
N SER A 98 -6.21 7.65 22.33
CA SER A 98 -7.45 6.89 22.37
C SER A 98 -7.05 5.44 22.65
N GLU A 99 -7.64 4.87 23.70
CA GLU A 99 -7.45 3.47 24.12
C GLU A 99 -7.82 2.51 22.99
N GLY A 100 -6.87 2.29 22.05
CA GLY A 100 -7.03 1.33 20.97
C GLY A 100 -5.67 0.77 20.57
N THR A 101 -5.63 -0.55 20.44
CA THR A 101 -4.45 -1.32 19.99
C THR A 101 -4.07 -1.10 18.53
N THR A 102 -4.74 -0.16 17.83
CA THR A 102 -4.47 0.13 16.42
C THR A 102 -3.36 1.16 16.31
N MET A 103 -2.28 0.80 15.62
CA MET A 103 -1.15 1.69 15.35
C MET A 103 -1.25 2.27 13.95
N THR A 104 -0.81 3.52 13.78
CA THR A 104 -0.70 4.12 12.45
C THR A 104 0.74 3.97 11.98
N ALA A 105 0.93 3.49 10.76
CA ALA A 105 2.26 3.19 10.25
C ALA A 105 2.43 3.54 8.77
N GLU A 106 3.66 3.83 8.43
CA GLU A 106 4.14 3.87 7.06
C GLU A 106 4.85 2.56 6.77
N CYS A 107 4.53 1.92 5.64
CA CYS A 107 4.95 0.55 5.36
C CYS A 107 5.69 0.44 4.03
N TRP A 108 6.62 -0.52 3.94
CA TRP A 108 7.46 -0.79 2.76
C TRP A 108 7.45 -2.26 2.37
N LEU A 109 7.55 -2.49 1.07
CA LEU A 109 7.81 -3.79 0.45
C LEU A 109 9.21 -3.74 -0.20
N GLY A 110 10.24 -4.05 0.59
CA GLY A 110 11.62 -3.75 0.24
C GLY A 110 11.84 -2.23 0.15
N GLU A 111 12.28 -1.73 -0.99
CA GLU A 111 12.50 -0.28 -1.19
C GLU A 111 11.22 0.50 -1.57
N GLN A 112 10.11 -0.19 -1.86
CA GLN A 112 8.87 0.45 -2.28
C GLN A 112 8.02 0.86 -1.08
N ASN A 113 7.78 2.15 -0.91
CA ASN A 113 6.80 2.67 0.05
C ASN A 113 5.38 2.28 -0.39
N LEU A 114 4.71 1.45 0.40
CA LEU A 114 3.36 0.94 0.12
C LEU A 114 2.32 2.06 0.10
N ASN A 115 2.42 3.02 1.03
CA ASN A 115 1.48 4.12 1.16
C ASN A 115 1.53 5.01 -0.10
N SER A 116 2.74 5.40 -0.54
CA SER A 116 2.98 6.14 -1.78
C SER A 116 2.50 5.36 -3.01
N TRP A 117 2.79 4.06 -3.07
CA TRP A 117 2.35 3.21 -4.18
C TRP A 117 0.82 3.13 -4.29
N LEU A 118 0.10 2.97 -3.17
CA LEU A 118 -1.37 2.95 -3.17
C LEU A 118 -1.97 4.23 -3.73
N VAL A 119 -1.43 5.37 -3.32
CA VAL A 119 -1.89 6.68 -3.79
C VAL A 119 -1.48 6.92 -5.24
N GLY A 120 -0.22 6.66 -5.60
CA GLY A 120 0.33 6.86 -6.94
C GLY A 120 -0.28 5.94 -7.99
N SER A 121 -0.75 4.75 -7.61
CA SER A 121 -1.53 3.86 -8.48
C SER A 121 -3.04 4.18 -8.49
N GLY A 122 -3.48 5.14 -7.66
CA GLY A 122 -4.86 5.63 -7.60
C GLY A 122 -5.82 4.74 -6.80
N TRP A 123 -5.32 3.79 -5.99
CA TRP A 123 -6.17 2.90 -5.19
C TRP A 123 -6.47 3.41 -3.78
N ALA A 124 -5.79 4.47 -3.37
CA ALA A 124 -6.06 5.20 -2.15
C ALA A 124 -6.02 6.71 -2.39
N LEU A 125 -6.62 7.47 -1.48
CA LEU A 125 -6.55 8.91 -1.45
C LEU A 125 -5.68 9.38 -0.28
N THR A 126 -5.08 10.56 -0.43
CA THR A 126 -4.36 11.22 0.66
C THR A 126 -5.32 11.71 1.75
N VAL A 127 -4.86 11.66 3.00
CA VAL A 127 -5.49 12.33 4.12
C VAL A 127 -4.72 13.62 4.38
N GLY A 128 -5.43 14.77 4.54
CA GLY A 128 -4.79 16.06 4.81
C GLY A 128 -4.45 16.92 3.57
N TYR A 129 -4.92 16.53 2.38
CA TYR A 129 -4.76 17.29 1.13
C TYR A 129 -3.30 17.69 0.81
N THR A 130 -3.05 18.99 0.57
CA THR A 130 -1.75 19.51 0.11
C THR A 130 -0.62 19.36 1.13
N GLU A 131 -0.93 19.12 2.38
CA GLU A 131 0.05 18.91 3.46
C GLU A 131 0.46 17.43 3.58
N SER A 132 -0.22 16.55 2.85
CA SER A 132 0.12 15.13 2.84
C SER A 132 1.45 14.86 2.14
N ALA A 133 2.26 13.97 2.72
CA ALA A 133 3.49 13.48 2.10
C ALA A 133 3.24 12.85 0.72
N TYR A 134 2.02 12.35 0.46
CA TYR A 134 1.63 11.64 -0.77
C TYR A 134 0.85 12.52 -1.75
N TYR A 135 0.75 13.82 -1.52
CA TYR A 135 -0.01 14.73 -2.39
C TYR A 135 0.47 14.71 -3.85
N THR A 136 1.79 14.69 -4.05
CA THR A 136 2.37 14.63 -5.39
C THR A 136 1.99 13.34 -6.12
N ASP A 137 2.00 12.21 -5.41
CA ASP A 137 1.60 10.90 -5.96
C ASP A 137 0.12 10.91 -6.36
N GLU A 138 -0.75 11.47 -5.52
CA GLU A 138 -2.17 11.62 -5.83
C GLU A 138 -2.39 12.48 -7.08
N ARG A 139 -1.71 13.61 -7.18
CA ARG A 139 -1.80 14.49 -8.37
C ARG A 139 -1.35 13.76 -9.64
N LEU A 140 -0.32 12.94 -9.53
CA LEU A 140 0.16 12.15 -10.66
C LEU A 140 -0.86 11.07 -11.06
N ALA A 141 -1.45 10.37 -10.08
CA ALA A 141 -2.52 9.40 -10.31
C ALA A 141 -3.74 10.05 -10.99
N GLN A 142 -4.14 11.25 -10.54
CA GLN A 142 -5.19 12.05 -11.17
C GLN A 142 -4.87 12.39 -12.62
N LYS A 143 -3.68 12.91 -12.89
CA LYS A 143 -3.25 13.29 -14.24
C LYS A 143 -3.25 12.11 -15.21
N LYS A 144 -2.88 10.92 -14.71
CA LYS A 144 -2.79 9.69 -15.50
C LYS A 144 -4.07 8.87 -15.52
N ASN A 145 -5.13 9.28 -14.82
CA ASN A 145 -6.42 8.55 -14.70
C ASN A 145 -6.26 7.13 -14.14
N LEU A 146 -5.45 6.96 -13.10
CA LEU A 146 -5.17 5.65 -12.52
C LEU A 146 -6.21 5.28 -11.45
N GLY A 147 -6.47 4.00 -11.32
CA GLY A 147 -7.33 3.45 -10.26
C GLY A 147 -8.70 4.13 -10.17
N LEU A 148 -9.02 4.73 -9.04
CA LEU A 148 -10.26 5.47 -8.80
C LEU A 148 -10.42 6.69 -9.72
N TRP A 149 -9.30 7.27 -10.17
CA TRP A 149 -9.29 8.50 -10.96
C TRP A 149 -9.68 8.31 -12.42
N ARG A 150 -9.87 7.08 -12.91
CA ARG A 150 -10.34 6.81 -14.27
C ARG A 150 -11.77 7.27 -14.52
N GLY A 151 -12.54 7.46 -13.43
CA GLY A 151 -13.91 7.92 -13.53
C GLY A 151 -14.37 8.73 -12.34
N GLY A 152 -15.67 8.74 -12.09
CA GLY A 152 -16.31 9.39 -10.96
C GLY A 152 -16.36 8.51 -9.73
N PHE A 153 -16.14 9.10 -8.56
CA PHE A 153 -16.32 8.41 -7.28
C PHE A 153 -16.65 9.40 -6.16
N VAL A 154 -17.24 8.90 -5.10
CA VAL A 154 -17.40 9.64 -3.84
C VAL A 154 -16.13 9.42 -3.03
N PRO A 155 -15.51 10.45 -2.42
CA PRO A 155 -14.39 10.23 -1.51
C PRO A 155 -14.74 9.20 -0.44
N PRO A 156 -13.79 8.34 -0.01
CA PRO A 156 -14.06 7.26 0.95
C PRO A 156 -14.77 7.72 2.22
N ASP A 157 -14.40 8.89 2.76
CA ASP A 157 -15.05 9.47 3.95
C ASP A 157 -16.51 9.84 3.74
N GLY A 158 -16.90 10.09 2.50
CA GLY A 158 -18.25 10.45 2.12
C GLY A 158 -19.09 9.29 1.63
N TRP A 159 -18.49 8.13 1.41
CA TRP A 159 -19.20 6.96 0.90
C TRP A 159 -20.24 6.45 1.90
N ARG A 160 -21.43 6.15 1.39
CA ARG A 160 -22.50 5.45 2.09
C ARG A 160 -23.28 4.63 1.05
N PRO A 161 -23.55 3.34 1.27
CA PRO A 161 -24.30 2.51 0.31
C PRO A 161 -25.66 3.09 -0.09
N ALA A 162 -26.34 3.75 0.87
CA ALA A 162 -27.64 4.40 0.64
C ALA A 162 -27.61 5.61 -0.33
N ARG A 163 -26.44 5.98 -0.85
CA ARG A 163 -26.30 7.05 -1.86
C ARG A 163 -26.46 6.56 -3.29
N LEU A 164 -26.54 5.26 -3.49
CA LEU A 164 -27.01 4.73 -4.77
C LEU A 164 -28.51 4.98 -4.89
N GLY A 165 -28.96 5.52 -6.02
CA GLY A 165 -30.36 5.62 -6.32
C GLY A 165 -31.05 4.25 -6.40
N GLU A 166 -32.37 4.20 -6.34
CA GLU A 166 -33.14 2.94 -6.49
C GLU A 166 -32.83 2.22 -7.81
N ASP A 167 -32.41 2.98 -8.82
CA ASP A 167 -32.00 2.51 -10.15
C ASP A 167 -30.50 2.07 -10.19
N GLY A 168 -29.81 2.10 -9.05
CA GLY A 168 -28.39 1.80 -8.94
C GLY A 168 -27.46 2.92 -9.43
N THR A 169 -27.97 4.11 -9.75
CA THR A 169 -27.15 5.23 -10.21
C THR A 169 -26.42 5.91 -9.06
N CYS A 170 -25.22 6.43 -9.34
CA CYS A 170 -24.44 7.23 -8.39
C CYS A 170 -24.34 8.68 -8.88
N SER A 171 -25.36 9.49 -8.55
CA SER A 171 -25.38 10.91 -8.94
C SER A 171 -24.17 11.71 -8.42
N ALA A 172 -23.68 11.38 -7.23
CA ALA A 172 -22.48 11.98 -6.66
C ALA A 172 -21.21 11.56 -7.40
N CYS A 173 -21.17 10.33 -7.96
CA CYS A 173 -20.06 9.87 -8.81
C CYS A 173 -20.03 10.66 -10.12
N ALA A 174 -21.17 10.80 -10.79
CA ALA A 174 -21.30 11.56 -12.04
C ALA A 174 -20.89 13.03 -11.86
N ALA A 175 -21.34 13.69 -10.80
CA ALA A 175 -20.98 15.08 -10.50
C ALA A 175 -19.47 15.24 -10.29
N ARG A 176 -18.82 14.29 -9.61
CA ARG A 176 -17.37 14.30 -9.40
C ARG A 176 -16.62 14.00 -10.70
N HIS A 177 -17.11 13.08 -11.51
CA HIS A 177 -16.52 12.78 -12.82
C HIS A 177 -16.48 14.04 -13.69
N GLN A 178 -17.58 14.78 -13.80
CA GLN A 178 -17.62 16.05 -14.51
C GLN A 178 -16.66 17.09 -13.94
N SER A 179 -16.53 17.16 -12.61
CA SER A 179 -15.56 18.05 -11.96
C SER A 179 -14.14 17.70 -12.33
N ILE A 180 -13.80 16.40 -12.37
CA ILE A 180 -12.48 15.93 -12.79
C ILE A 180 -12.21 16.28 -14.25
N ILE A 181 -13.17 16.05 -15.15
CA ILE A 181 -13.03 16.41 -16.57
C ILE A 181 -12.77 17.91 -16.75
N ARG A 182 -13.56 18.79 -16.10
CA ARG A 182 -13.36 20.24 -16.15
C ARG A 182 -11.98 20.66 -15.66
N THR A 183 -11.50 20.05 -14.58
CA THR A 183 -10.18 20.34 -14.03
C THR A 183 -9.08 19.92 -15.01
N ARG A 184 -9.23 18.77 -15.69
CA ARG A 184 -8.29 18.29 -16.71
C ARG A 184 -8.24 19.20 -17.93
N GLU A 185 -9.40 19.64 -18.44
CA GLU A 185 -9.49 20.57 -19.56
C GLU A 185 -8.81 21.90 -19.21
N LYS A 186 -9.08 22.41 -18.00
CA LYS A 186 -8.42 23.64 -17.52
C LYS A 186 -6.90 23.50 -17.44
N ASN A 187 -6.40 22.38 -16.91
CA ASN A 187 -4.96 22.13 -16.79
C ASN A 187 -4.31 21.98 -18.18
N ARG A 188 -4.94 21.27 -19.10
CA ARG A 188 -4.46 21.14 -20.48
C ARG A 188 -4.32 22.49 -21.18
N ASN A 189 -5.35 23.34 -21.05
CA ASN A 189 -5.32 24.69 -21.63
C ASN A 189 -4.22 25.57 -21.04
N LEU A 190 -3.86 25.35 -19.74
CA LEU A 190 -2.74 26.05 -19.11
C LEU A 190 -1.38 25.55 -19.62
N ASP A 191 -1.26 24.22 -19.84
CA ASP A 191 -0.03 23.62 -20.39
C ASP A 191 0.20 24.05 -21.86
N GLU A 192 -0.88 24.20 -22.66
CA GLU A 192 -0.80 24.70 -24.06
C GLU A 192 -0.55 26.22 -24.14
N ALA A 193 -0.93 26.98 -23.12
CA ALA A 193 -0.72 28.42 -23.05
C ALA A 193 0.64 28.82 -22.46
N ALA A 194 1.43 27.87 -21.96
CA ALA A 194 2.78 28.15 -21.46
C ALA A 194 3.71 28.46 -22.62
N PRO A 195 4.43 29.61 -22.63
CA PRO A 195 5.37 29.95 -23.68
C PRO A 195 6.56 28.97 -23.66
N PRO A 196 7.19 28.72 -24.83
CA PRO A 196 8.31 27.80 -25.00
C PRO A 196 9.56 28.22 -24.21
#